data_61cbfd81353391ca7fb1e37602dadc8c
#
_entry.id   61cbfd81353391ca7fb1e37602dadc8c
#
_cell.length_a   1.000
_cell.length_b   1.000
_cell.length_c   1.000
_cell.angle_alpha   90.00
_cell.angle_beta   90.00
_cell.angle_gamma   90.00
#
_symmetry.space_group_name_H-M   'P 1'
#
loop_
_entity.id
_entity.type
_entity.pdbx_description
1 polymer ?
#
loop_
_entity_poly.entity_id
_entity_poly.type
_entity_poly.pdbx_seq_one_letter_code
_entity_poly.pdbx_strand_id
1 'polypeptide(L)'
;MIFVILNLSGVRLFNSLNLAMTIIASGGFLPTTYLSSILLNDFQIIITSILMLTSFFSIFLIYNLTFTKNHNINFFNEDIHLFFYFGILTTIFFVFLNFENNFIELFLSLTSSVSNIGLSFDNNSSNLSFLFLILVIIGGSFFSTSSGIRFLKIYSLFKYSINEILSYSRPKNIYINKHLFSKEFFQLDEIYKYFLSIIIFVLSLLFLTFLLTASNIEFENSFKLSILTLMNTVNSSMYGLADFSFYDLHFLTKYYLIFFMVIGRLELLTLLIICKKFLFKN
;
A
#
# COMPACT_ATOMS: atom_id res chain seq x y z
N MET A 1 9.49 -12.12 -15.82
CA MET A 1 8.18 -12.79 -15.76
C MET A 1 7.04 -11.80 -16.08
N ILE A 2 6.80 -10.75 -15.27
CA ILE A 2 5.70 -9.75 -15.47
C ILE A 2 5.71 -9.17 -16.89
N PHE A 3 6.86 -8.69 -17.36
CA PHE A 3 7.03 -8.18 -18.73
C PHE A 3 6.57 -9.19 -19.82
N VAL A 4 6.97 -10.46 -19.69
CA VAL A 4 6.60 -11.50 -20.66
C VAL A 4 5.10 -11.75 -20.67
N ILE A 5 4.46 -11.80 -19.50
CA ILE A 5 2.99 -12.00 -19.39
C ILE A 5 2.24 -10.83 -20.02
N LEU A 6 2.67 -9.59 -19.76
CA LEU A 6 2.05 -8.40 -20.37
C LEU A 6 2.23 -8.36 -21.89
N ASN A 7 3.39 -8.77 -22.40
CA ASN A 7 3.61 -8.81 -23.83
C ASN A 7 2.77 -9.92 -24.51
N LEU A 8 2.64 -11.10 -23.87
CA LEU A 8 1.79 -12.19 -24.35
C LEU A 8 0.30 -11.83 -24.32
N SER A 9 -0.14 -10.94 -23.42
CA SER A 9 -1.52 -10.41 -23.42
C SER A 9 -1.82 -9.42 -24.56
N GLY A 10 -0.81 -9.09 -25.39
CA GLY A 10 -0.97 -8.19 -26.54
C GLY A 10 -0.69 -6.71 -26.23
N VAL A 11 -0.12 -6.38 -25.07
CA VAL A 11 0.35 -5.03 -24.77
C VAL A 11 1.62 -4.75 -25.57
N ARG A 12 1.75 -3.56 -26.16
CA ARG A 12 2.96 -3.14 -26.92
C ARG A 12 4.23 -3.29 -26.09
N LEU A 13 5.31 -3.77 -26.66
CA LEU A 13 6.57 -4.11 -25.99
C LEU A 13 7.10 -2.96 -25.11
N PHE A 14 7.11 -1.72 -25.58
CA PHE A 14 7.54 -0.56 -24.81
C PHE A 14 6.63 -0.30 -23.59
N ASN A 15 5.32 -0.40 -23.77
CA ASN A 15 4.35 -0.19 -22.69
C ASN A 15 4.41 -1.33 -21.67
N SER A 16 4.57 -2.57 -22.13
CA SER A 16 4.69 -3.74 -21.23
C SER A 16 5.96 -3.67 -20.35
N LEU A 17 7.07 -3.14 -20.89
CA LEU A 17 8.29 -2.92 -20.12
C LEU A 17 8.07 -1.84 -19.05
N ASN A 18 7.50 -0.70 -19.43
CA ASN A 18 7.21 0.39 -18.47
C ASN A 18 6.22 -0.05 -17.38
N LEU A 19 5.13 -0.75 -17.76
CA LEU A 19 4.19 -1.31 -16.80
C LEU A 19 4.84 -2.33 -15.87
N ALA A 20 5.71 -3.20 -16.39
CA ALA A 20 6.42 -4.17 -15.56
C ALA A 20 7.33 -3.49 -14.53
N MET A 21 8.08 -2.45 -14.93
CA MET A 21 8.91 -1.65 -14.01
C MET A 21 8.06 -0.94 -12.96
N THR A 22 6.96 -0.32 -13.38
CA THR A 22 6.00 0.37 -12.51
C THR A 22 5.38 -0.56 -11.48
N ILE A 23 4.98 -1.77 -11.88
CA ILE A 23 4.40 -2.77 -10.98
C ILE A 23 5.45 -3.25 -9.96
N ILE A 24 6.65 -3.61 -10.40
CA ILE A 24 7.71 -4.11 -9.49
C ILE A 24 8.13 -3.04 -8.49
N ALA A 25 8.29 -1.80 -8.95
CA ALA A 25 8.71 -0.70 -8.09
C ALA A 25 7.56 -0.07 -7.29
N SER A 26 6.30 -0.47 -7.52
CA SER A 26 5.09 0.21 -7.05
C SER A 26 5.16 1.74 -7.29
N GLY A 27 5.59 2.13 -8.49
CA GLY A 27 5.89 3.52 -8.82
C GLY A 27 4.75 4.29 -9.46
N GLY A 28 3.77 3.63 -10.09
CA GLY A 28 2.58 4.24 -10.71
C GLY A 28 2.82 5.10 -11.96
N PHE A 29 4.04 5.17 -12.49
CA PHE A 29 4.33 5.99 -13.65
C PHE A 29 3.98 5.30 -14.96
N LEU A 30 3.33 6.03 -15.87
CA LEU A 30 2.94 5.58 -17.19
C LEU A 30 3.69 6.37 -18.28
N PRO A 31 3.95 5.74 -19.43
CA PRO A 31 4.52 6.45 -20.60
C PRO A 31 3.51 7.35 -21.30
N THR A 32 2.23 7.23 -21.01
CA THR A 32 1.10 7.99 -21.57
C THR A 32 0.30 8.65 -20.44
N THR A 33 -0.50 9.66 -20.77
CA THR A 33 -1.35 10.35 -19.80
C THR A 33 -2.48 9.48 -19.24
N TYR A 34 -2.99 8.54 -20.07
CA TYR A 34 -4.14 7.71 -19.71
C TYR A 34 -3.81 6.22 -19.80
N LEU A 35 -4.24 5.46 -18.81
CA LEU A 35 -4.08 4.00 -18.79
C LEU A 35 -4.92 3.32 -19.89
N SER A 36 -6.08 3.90 -20.22
CA SER A 36 -6.97 3.43 -21.29
C SER A 36 -6.31 3.39 -22.68
N SER A 37 -5.28 4.21 -22.91
CA SER A 37 -4.50 4.17 -24.15
C SER A 37 -3.53 3.00 -24.24
N ILE A 38 -3.22 2.36 -23.12
CA ILE A 38 -2.28 1.23 -23.02
C ILE A 38 -3.03 -0.10 -22.98
N LEU A 39 -4.07 -0.17 -22.15
CA LEU A 39 -4.91 -1.36 -21.95
C LEU A 39 -6.21 -1.19 -22.73
N LEU A 40 -6.33 -1.94 -23.82
CA LEU A 40 -7.45 -1.81 -24.75
C LEU A 40 -8.56 -2.84 -24.50
N ASN A 41 -8.22 -3.97 -23.88
CA ASN A 41 -9.12 -5.11 -23.70
C ASN A 41 -9.27 -5.44 -22.20
N ASP A 42 -10.45 -5.89 -21.81
CA ASP A 42 -10.76 -6.34 -20.45
C ASP A 42 -9.80 -7.43 -19.95
N PHE A 43 -9.37 -8.31 -20.84
CA PHE A 43 -8.37 -9.35 -20.52
C PHE A 43 -7.02 -8.75 -20.09
N GLN A 44 -6.58 -7.68 -20.75
CA GLN A 44 -5.34 -6.97 -20.37
C GLN A 44 -5.49 -6.29 -19.01
N ILE A 45 -6.67 -5.73 -18.70
CA ILE A 45 -6.98 -5.08 -17.43
C ILE A 45 -6.93 -6.11 -16.30
N ILE A 46 -7.56 -7.27 -16.47
CA ILE A 46 -7.56 -8.33 -15.45
C ILE A 46 -6.16 -8.86 -15.21
N ILE A 47 -5.37 -9.11 -16.26
CA ILE A 47 -3.99 -9.56 -16.11
C ILE A 47 -3.15 -8.53 -15.37
N THR A 48 -3.22 -7.25 -15.75
CA THR A 48 -2.48 -6.19 -15.07
C THR A 48 -2.88 -6.07 -13.60
N SER A 49 -4.16 -6.18 -13.27
CA SER A 49 -4.66 -6.18 -11.90
C SER A 49 -4.08 -7.32 -11.06
N ILE A 50 -4.05 -8.53 -11.60
CA ILE A 50 -3.44 -9.69 -10.94
C ILE A 50 -1.93 -9.50 -10.76
N LEU A 51 -1.25 -8.95 -11.77
CA LEU A 51 0.18 -8.67 -11.70
C LEU A 51 0.50 -7.58 -10.67
N MET A 52 -0.37 -6.58 -10.46
CA MET A 52 -0.20 -5.56 -9.42
C MET A 52 -0.19 -6.17 -8.01
N LEU A 53 -0.92 -7.26 -7.77
CA LEU A 53 -0.87 -7.97 -6.48
C LEU A 53 0.51 -8.57 -6.17
N THR A 54 1.36 -8.78 -7.16
CA THR A 54 2.73 -9.26 -6.92
C THR A 54 3.58 -8.28 -6.10
N SER A 55 3.28 -6.97 -6.18
CA SER A 55 3.94 -5.95 -5.35
C SER A 55 3.38 -5.89 -3.92
N PHE A 56 2.18 -6.39 -3.70
CA PHE A 56 1.52 -6.46 -2.40
C PHE A 56 1.94 -7.67 -1.57
N PHE A 57 2.09 -8.83 -2.21
CA PHE A 57 2.56 -10.05 -1.55
C PHE A 57 4.08 -10.05 -1.34
N SER A 58 4.58 -10.96 -0.51
CA SER A 58 6.01 -11.06 -0.25
C SER A 58 6.80 -11.53 -1.49
N ILE A 59 7.98 -10.97 -1.68
CA ILE A 59 8.91 -11.41 -2.73
C ILE A 59 9.27 -12.88 -2.54
N PHE A 60 9.35 -13.35 -1.29
CA PHE A 60 9.65 -14.75 -0.98
C PHE A 60 8.56 -15.71 -1.43
N LEU A 61 7.28 -15.33 -1.34
CA LEU A 61 6.17 -16.14 -1.86
C LEU A 61 6.33 -16.34 -3.37
N ILE A 62 6.61 -15.26 -4.10
CA ILE A 62 6.79 -15.31 -5.56
C ILE A 62 8.00 -16.18 -5.91
N TYR A 63 9.11 -16.03 -5.19
CA TYR A 63 10.31 -16.84 -5.37
C TYR A 63 10.04 -18.33 -5.09
N ASN A 64 9.34 -18.65 -4.00
CA ASN A 64 9.00 -20.01 -3.64
C ASN A 64 8.07 -20.68 -4.66
N LEU A 65 7.09 -19.96 -5.18
CA LEU A 65 6.19 -20.47 -6.21
C LEU A 65 6.92 -20.76 -7.52
N THR A 66 7.97 -19.99 -7.84
CA THR A 66 8.69 -20.12 -9.13
C THR A 66 9.87 -21.09 -9.08
N PHE A 67 10.60 -21.17 -7.97
CA PHE A 67 11.92 -21.82 -7.95
C PHE A 67 12.08 -22.93 -6.90
N THR A 68 11.27 -22.98 -5.84
CA THR A 68 11.51 -23.94 -4.74
C THR A 68 10.36 -24.91 -4.52
N LYS A 69 10.70 -26.20 -4.30
CA LYS A 69 9.77 -27.24 -3.88
C LYS A 69 9.59 -27.32 -2.35
N ASN A 70 10.40 -26.61 -1.57
CA ASN A 70 10.41 -26.71 -0.10
C ASN A 70 9.67 -25.54 0.53
N HIS A 71 8.51 -25.81 1.13
CA HIS A 71 7.57 -24.85 1.71
C HIS A 71 7.84 -24.50 3.19
N ASN A 72 9.04 -24.65 3.71
CA ASN A 72 9.34 -24.49 5.15
C ASN A 72 9.58 -23.05 5.62
N ILE A 73 9.12 -22.03 4.89
CA ILE A 73 9.33 -20.65 5.28
C ILE A 73 8.07 -20.12 5.98
N ASN A 74 8.24 -19.65 7.23
CA ASN A 74 7.15 -19.09 8.05
C ASN A 74 6.44 -17.86 7.44
N PHE A 75 7.03 -17.23 6.43
CA PHE A 75 6.47 -16.09 5.69
C PHE A 75 5.17 -16.40 4.95
N PHE A 76 4.94 -17.65 4.62
CA PHE A 76 3.71 -18.09 3.95
C PHE A 76 2.43 -17.82 4.80
N ASN A 77 2.56 -17.79 6.11
CA ASN A 77 1.42 -17.52 6.99
C ASN A 77 0.92 -16.06 6.87
N GLU A 78 1.81 -15.08 6.71
CA GLU A 78 1.41 -13.69 6.48
C GLU A 78 0.68 -13.54 5.15
N ASP A 79 1.23 -14.13 4.09
CA ASP A 79 0.65 -14.03 2.75
C ASP A 79 -0.74 -14.67 2.68
N ILE A 80 -1.00 -15.75 3.43
CA ILE A 80 -2.34 -16.34 3.54
C ILE A 80 -3.32 -15.34 4.17
N HIS A 81 -2.95 -14.68 5.27
CA HIS A 81 -3.82 -13.69 5.89
C HIS A 81 -4.06 -12.46 4.99
N LEU A 82 -3.04 -12.04 4.24
CA LEU A 82 -3.16 -11.00 3.22
C LEU A 82 -4.12 -11.42 2.09
N PHE A 83 -4.05 -12.67 1.66
CA PHE A 83 -4.97 -13.19 0.65
C PHE A 83 -6.41 -13.18 1.14
N PHE A 84 -6.67 -13.58 2.39
CA PHE A 84 -7.99 -13.48 3.00
C PHE A 84 -8.45 -12.02 3.14
N TYR A 85 -7.56 -11.13 3.57
CA TYR A 85 -7.86 -9.69 3.65
C TYR A 85 -8.27 -9.13 2.28
N PHE A 86 -7.50 -9.42 1.24
CA PHE A 86 -7.81 -8.99 -0.12
C PHE A 86 -9.14 -9.62 -0.62
N GLY A 87 -9.36 -10.91 -0.35
CA GLY A 87 -10.61 -11.59 -0.68
C GLY A 87 -11.85 -10.96 -0.02
N ILE A 88 -11.75 -10.61 1.26
CA ILE A 88 -12.82 -9.88 1.97
C ILE A 88 -13.06 -8.52 1.34
N LEU A 89 -12.00 -7.77 1.03
CA LEU A 89 -12.13 -6.47 0.37
C LEU A 89 -12.82 -6.58 -0.99
N THR A 90 -12.42 -7.53 -1.84
CA THR A 90 -13.05 -7.73 -3.14
C THR A 90 -14.52 -8.10 -3.02
N THR A 91 -14.90 -8.95 -2.05
CA THR A 91 -16.30 -9.31 -1.81
C THR A 91 -17.11 -8.12 -1.30
N ILE A 92 -16.56 -7.31 -0.40
CA ILE A 92 -17.21 -6.08 0.07
C ILE A 92 -17.45 -5.13 -1.10
N PHE A 93 -16.44 -4.86 -1.93
CA PHE A 93 -16.57 -4.00 -3.09
C PHE A 93 -17.61 -4.53 -4.09
N PHE A 94 -17.61 -5.83 -4.34
CA PHE A 94 -18.58 -6.46 -5.23
C PHE A 94 -20.03 -6.33 -4.74
N VAL A 95 -20.26 -6.49 -3.41
CA VAL A 95 -21.61 -6.45 -2.82
C VAL A 95 -22.14 -5.01 -2.71
N PHE A 96 -21.29 -4.04 -2.33
CA PHE A 96 -21.74 -2.68 -2.05
C PHE A 96 -21.82 -1.77 -3.29
N LEU A 97 -21.07 -2.07 -4.34
CA LEU A 97 -20.98 -1.20 -5.53
C LEU A 97 -21.96 -1.57 -6.65
N ASN A 98 -22.99 -2.35 -6.32
CA ASN A 98 -24.16 -2.63 -7.21
C ASN A 98 -23.93 -2.25 -8.67
N PHE A 99 -23.17 -3.04 -9.42
CA PHE A 99 -23.13 -3.17 -10.88
C PHE A 99 -23.23 -1.90 -11.78
N GLU A 100 -23.27 -0.69 -11.22
CA GLU A 100 -23.38 0.56 -12.00
C GLU A 100 -22.05 0.96 -12.67
N ASN A 101 -20.92 0.48 -12.14
CA ASN A 101 -19.60 0.70 -12.70
C ASN A 101 -19.04 -0.60 -13.28
N ASN A 102 -18.17 -0.50 -14.28
CA ASN A 102 -17.45 -1.65 -14.82
C ASN A 102 -16.64 -2.32 -13.71
N PHE A 103 -17.07 -3.49 -13.25
CA PHE A 103 -16.41 -4.24 -12.18
C PHE A 103 -14.90 -4.43 -12.43
N ILE A 104 -14.51 -4.62 -13.70
CA ILE A 104 -13.13 -4.83 -14.11
C ILE A 104 -12.25 -3.59 -13.80
N GLU A 105 -12.77 -2.39 -14.11
CA GLU A 105 -12.07 -1.13 -13.84
C GLU A 105 -11.95 -0.85 -12.32
N LEU A 106 -13.04 -1.16 -11.58
CA LEU A 106 -13.03 -1.08 -10.12
C LEU A 106 -12.05 -2.07 -9.48
N PHE A 107 -11.98 -3.29 -10.00
CA PHE A 107 -11.04 -4.30 -9.54
C PHE A 107 -9.59 -3.84 -9.77
N LEU A 108 -9.30 -3.22 -10.92
CA LEU A 108 -7.99 -2.63 -11.17
C LEU A 108 -7.69 -1.51 -10.16
N SER A 109 -8.63 -0.61 -9.92
CA SER A 109 -8.45 0.50 -8.97
C SER A 109 -8.24 -0.01 -7.54
N LEU A 110 -8.93 -1.08 -7.14
CA LEU A 110 -8.77 -1.74 -5.86
C LEU A 110 -7.37 -2.38 -5.73
N THR A 111 -6.96 -3.17 -6.73
CA THR A 111 -5.63 -3.79 -6.72
C THR A 111 -4.51 -2.76 -6.74
N SER A 112 -4.68 -1.69 -7.50
CA SER A 112 -3.75 -0.57 -7.61
C SER A 112 -3.62 0.21 -6.31
N SER A 113 -4.73 0.45 -5.59
CA SER A 113 -4.70 1.15 -4.29
C SER A 113 -4.06 0.30 -3.20
N VAL A 114 -4.42 -0.99 -3.10
CA VAL A 114 -3.86 -1.92 -2.12
C VAL A 114 -2.36 -2.16 -2.34
N SER A 115 -1.90 -2.17 -3.60
CA SER A 115 -0.49 -2.32 -3.94
C SER A 115 0.31 -1.00 -3.93
N ASN A 116 -0.33 0.13 -3.62
CA ASN A 116 0.25 1.48 -3.59
C ASN A 116 0.84 1.94 -4.93
N ILE A 117 0.29 1.47 -6.04
CA ILE A 117 0.74 1.86 -7.39
C ILE A 117 0.07 3.17 -7.83
N GLY A 118 -1.24 3.30 -7.62
CA GLY A 118 -1.99 4.52 -7.91
C GLY A 118 -2.50 4.65 -9.35
N LEU A 119 -2.55 3.56 -10.12
CA LEU A 119 -3.08 3.56 -11.48
C LEU A 119 -4.61 3.37 -11.47
N SER A 120 -5.33 4.17 -12.24
CA SER A 120 -6.78 4.07 -12.40
C SER A 120 -7.22 4.41 -13.83
N PHE A 121 -8.44 4.00 -14.17
CA PHE A 121 -9.16 4.53 -15.33
C PHE A 121 -9.86 5.84 -14.94
N ASP A 122 -10.06 6.74 -15.90
CA ASP A 122 -10.60 8.08 -15.67
C ASP A 122 -12.07 8.11 -15.20
N ASN A 123 -12.79 7.00 -15.34
CA ASN A 123 -14.23 6.89 -15.06
C ASN A 123 -14.58 6.58 -13.61
N ASN A 124 -13.62 6.56 -12.70
CA ASN A 124 -13.91 6.22 -11.30
C ASN A 124 -14.71 7.33 -10.60
N SER A 125 -15.82 6.95 -9.98
CA SER A 125 -16.68 7.86 -9.24
C SER A 125 -15.92 8.49 -8.06
N SER A 126 -16.00 9.80 -7.93
CA SER A 126 -15.43 10.57 -6.80
C SER A 126 -15.89 10.06 -5.42
N ASN A 127 -17.04 9.39 -5.35
CA ASN A 127 -17.61 8.86 -4.12
C ASN A 127 -16.75 7.79 -3.44
N LEU A 128 -15.90 7.08 -4.18
CA LEU A 128 -15.03 6.01 -3.66
C LEU A 128 -13.64 6.50 -3.28
N SER A 129 -13.31 7.75 -3.55
CA SER A 129 -11.96 8.28 -3.36
C SER A 129 -11.45 8.13 -1.92
N PHE A 130 -12.32 8.34 -0.94
CA PHE A 130 -11.96 8.18 0.47
C PHE A 130 -11.67 6.73 0.85
N LEU A 131 -12.43 5.76 0.30
CA LEU A 131 -12.17 4.34 0.53
C LEU A 131 -10.83 3.91 -0.07
N PHE A 132 -10.52 4.34 -1.29
CA PHE A 132 -9.22 4.05 -1.91
C PHE A 132 -8.06 4.67 -1.12
N LEU A 133 -8.22 5.88 -0.57
CA LEU A 133 -7.22 6.49 0.31
C LEU A 133 -6.96 5.68 1.58
N ILE A 134 -8.01 5.14 2.21
CA ILE A 134 -7.85 4.25 3.39
C ILE A 134 -7.10 2.98 3.00
N LEU A 135 -7.41 2.39 1.84
CA LEU A 135 -6.73 1.17 1.36
C LEU A 135 -5.24 1.41 1.11
N VAL A 136 -4.87 2.57 0.60
CA VAL A 136 -3.46 2.97 0.39
C VAL A 136 -2.66 3.00 1.71
N ILE A 137 -3.28 3.36 2.85
CA ILE A 137 -2.60 3.43 4.15
C ILE A 137 -2.14 2.05 4.61
N ILE A 138 -2.92 1.00 4.31
CA ILE A 138 -2.61 -0.37 4.70
C ILE A 138 -1.67 -0.97 3.65
N GLY A 139 -0.40 -1.02 3.95
CA GLY A 139 0.62 -1.60 3.08
C GLY A 139 0.54 -3.13 3.02
N GLY A 140 1.30 -3.70 2.09
CA GLY A 140 1.38 -5.14 1.89
C GLY A 140 2.20 -5.87 2.95
N SER A 141 2.68 -7.06 2.55
CA SER A 141 3.51 -7.93 3.38
C SER A 141 4.80 -7.24 3.82
N PHE A 142 5.43 -7.77 4.87
CA PHE A 142 6.66 -7.21 5.42
C PHE A 142 7.78 -7.13 4.37
N PHE A 143 7.90 -8.12 3.49
CA PHE A 143 8.88 -8.16 2.41
C PHE A 143 8.28 -7.85 1.03
N SER A 144 7.24 -7.03 0.97
CA SER A 144 6.66 -6.54 -0.29
C SER A 144 7.34 -5.26 -0.76
N THR A 145 7.16 -4.92 -2.04
CA THR A 145 7.62 -3.65 -2.59
C THR A 145 6.63 -2.50 -2.37
N SER A 146 5.40 -2.79 -1.93
CA SER A 146 4.41 -1.77 -1.57
C SER A 146 4.91 -0.92 -0.40
N SER A 147 4.53 0.35 -0.39
CA SER A 147 4.77 1.27 0.73
C SER A 147 3.69 1.11 1.81
N GLY A 148 3.62 2.02 2.75
CA GLY A 148 2.57 2.04 3.77
C GLY A 148 2.92 1.36 5.08
N ILE A 149 1.95 1.37 5.99
CA ILE A 149 2.06 0.67 7.26
C ILE A 149 1.95 -0.82 6.98
N ARG A 150 3.02 -1.56 7.21
CA ARG A 150 3.06 -3.01 6.94
C ARG A 150 1.89 -3.74 7.60
N PHE A 151 1.22 -4.60 6.83
CA PHE A 151 0.07 -5.39 7.29
C PHE A 151 0.35 -6.13 8.60
N LEU A 152 1.55 -6.70 8.74
CA LEU A 152 1.96 -7.37 9.95
C LEU A 152 1.80 -6.50 11.21
N LYS A 153 2.20 -5.23 11.14
CA LYS A 153 2.13 -4.33 12.31
C LYS A 153 0.69 -4.08 12.72
N ILE A 154 -0.20 -3.81 11.76
CA ILE A 154 -1.63 -3.57 12.00
C ILE A 154 -2.28 -4.85 12.55
N TYR A 155 -2.04 -5.98 11.89
CA TYR A 155 -2.62 -7.27 12.28
C TYR A 155 -2.16 -7.70 13.69
N SER A 156 -0.87 -7.56 13.99
CA SER A 156 -0.31 -7.92 15.30
C SER A 156 -0.91 -7.09 16.43
N LEU A 157 -1.03 -5.77 16.23
CA LEU A 157 -1.65 -4.87 17.20
C LEU A 157 -3.13 -5.19 17.40
N PHE A 158 -3.86 -5.42 16.31
CA PHE A 158 -5.28 -5.77 16.39
C PHE A 158 -5.51 -7.09 17.13
N LYS A 159 -4.72 -8.11 16.78
CA LYS A 159 -4.76 -9.42 17.45
C LYS A 159 -4.40 -9.32 18.93
N TYR A 160 -3.35 -8.54 19.26
CA TYR A 160 -2.98 -8.32 20.66
C TYR A 160 -4.09 -7.60 21.41
N SER A 161 -4.68 -6.55 20.87
CA SER A 161 -5.77 -5.80 21.51
C SER A 161 -7.00 -6.67 21.76
N ILE A 162 -7.40 -7.50 20.79
CA ILE A 162 -8.51 -8.44 20.97
C ILE A 162 -8.19 -9.44 22.08
N ASN A 163 -7.00 -10.02 22.07
CA ASN A 163 -6.59 -10.98 23.09
C ASN A 163 -6.54 -10.35 24.48
N GLU A 164 -6.09 -9.11 24.60
CA GLU A 164 -6.09 -8.37 25.86
C GLU A 164 -7.52 -8.15 26.38
N ILE A 165 -8.43 -7.70 25.52
CA ILE A 165 -9.85 -7.55 25.89
C ILE A 165 -10.46 -8.90 26.33
N LEU A 166 -10.16 -9.97 25.61
CA LEU A 166 -10.66 -11.31 25.97
C LEU A 166 -10.03 -11.86 27.26
N SER A 167 -8.82 -11.41 27.60
CA SER A 167 -8.15 -11.85 28.84
C SER A 167 -8.85 -11.36 30.09
N TYR A 168 -9.58 -10.23 30.02
CA TYR A 168 -10.40 -9.74 31.16
C TYR A 168 -11.56 -10.66 31.50
N SER A 169 -12.06 -11.44 30.53
CA SER A 169 -13.21 -12.35 30.72
C SER A 169 -12.83 -13.82 30.95
N ARG A 170 -11.53 -14.17 30.85
CA ARG A 170 -11.07 -15.57 30.96
C ARG A 170 -9.85 -15.72 31.88
N PRO A 171 -9.63 -16.89 32.52
CA PRO A 171 -8.46 -17.13 33.37
C PRO A 171 -7.15 -16.96 32.61
N LYS A 172 -6.17 -16.26 33.22
CA LYS A 172 -4.89 -15.83 32.59
C LYS A 172 -4.05 -16.95 31.96
N ASN A 173 -4.26 -18.19 32.33
CA ASN A 173 -3.41 -19.32 31.89
C ASN A 173 -3.76 -19.92 30.53
N ILE A 174 -4.80 -19.41 29.84
CA ILE A 174 -5.30 -20.02 28.59
C ILE A 174 -4.89 -19.22 27.34
N TYR A 175 -4.43 -17.97 27.48
CA TYR A 175 -4.09 -17.12 26.35
C TYR A 175 -2.61 -17.15 26.02
N ILE A 176 -2.30 -17.72 24.85
CA ILE A 176 -0.95 -17.73 24.29
C ILE A 176 -0.96 -16.82 23.06
N ASN A 177 -0.37 -15.64 23.20
CA ASN A 177 -0.16 -14.71 22.08
C ASN A 177 1.00 -15.22 21.20
N LYS A 178 0.69 -15.98 20.14
CA LYS A 178 1.69 -16.45 19.18
C LYS A 178 1.92 -15.45 18.06
N HIS A 179 3.18 -15.24 17.73
CA HIS A 179 3.58 -14.43 16.57
C HIS A 179 3.10 -15.08 15.25
N LEU A 180 2.86 -14.28 14.21
CA LEU A 180 2.45 -14.78 12.89
C LEU A 180 3.56 -15.57 12.19
N PHE A 181 4.82 -15.16 12.40
CA PHE A 181 5.98 -15.72 11.71
C PHE A 181 6.71 -16.80 12.48
N SER A 182 6.63 -16.79 13.80
CA SER A 182 7.31 -17.75 14.66
C SER A 182 6.32 -18.43 15.60
N LYS A 183 6.70 -19.61 16.09
CA LYS A 183 5.98 -20.26 17.19
C LYS A 183 6.20 -19.56 18.53
N GLU A 184 6.97 -18.48 18.53
CA GLU A 184 7.30 -17.69 19.69
C GLU A 184 6.15 -16.77 20.09
N PHE A 185 6.14 -16.37 21.35
CA PHE A 185 5.14 -15.46 21.90
C PHE A 185 5.47 -14.02 21.46
N PHE A 186 4.45 -13.19 21.31
CA PHE A 186 4.66 -11.73 21.14
C PHE A 186 5.42 -11.19 22.34
N GLN A 187 6.60 -10.65 22.10
CA GLN A 187 7.31 -9.87 23.09
C GLN A 187 6.64 -8.49 23.20
N LEU A 188 6.40 -8.02 24.42
CA LEU A 188 5.80 -6.70 24.65
C LEU A 188 6.59 -5.58 23.96
N ASP A 189 7.93 -5.71 23.92
CA ASP A 189 8.80 -4.74 23.25
C ASP A 189 8.54 -4.62 21.73
N GLU A 190 8.15 -5.69 21.06
CA GLU A 190 7.78 -5.65 19.63
C GLU A 190 6.46 -4.93 19.42
N ILE A 191 5.49 -5.17 20.28
CA ILE A 191 4.17 -4.53 20.23
C ILE A 191 4.32 -3.01 20.44
N TYR A 192 5.14 -2.59 21.40
CA TYR A 192 5.43 -1.18 21.60
C TYR A 192 6.11 -0.53 20.38
N LYS A 193 7.02 -1.23 19.70
CA LYS A 193 7.65 -0.73 18.46
C LYS A 193 6.62 -0.58 17.34
N TYR A 194 5.68 -1.52 17.19
CA TYR A 194 4.62 -1.43 16.19
C TYR A 194 3.68 -0.26 16.48
N PHE A 195 3.26 -0.10 17.72
CA PHE A 195 2.44 1.02 18.16
C PHE A 195 3.15 2.36 17.92
N LEU A 196 4.40 2.48 18.31
CA LEU A 196 5.22 3.67 18.08
C LEU A 196 5.33 3.99 16.58
N SER A 197 5.49 2.98 15.72
CA SER A 197 5.57 3.20 14.27
C SER A 197 4.29 3.80 13.69
N ILE A 198 3.12 3.42 14.20
CA ILE A 198 1.83 3.99 13.78
C ILE A 198 1.67 5.42 14.29
N ILE A 199 2.04 5.70 15.55
CA ILE A 199 1.99 7.07 16.09
C ILE A 199 2.87 8.01 15.26
N ILE A 200 4.11 7.61 14.98
CA ILE A 200 5.06 8.40 14.19
C ILE A 200 4.50 8.65 12.78
N PHE A 201 3.87 7.63 12.18
CA PHE A 201 3.21 7.81 10.88
C PHE A 201 2.09 8.87 10.93
N VAL A 202 1.19 8.79 11.91
CA VAL A 202 0.10 9.77 12.08
C VAL A 202 0.66 11.18 12.32
N LEU A 203 1.67 11.31 13.17
CA LEU A 203 2.32 12.61 13.43
C LEU A 203 2.98 13.17 12.16
N SER A 204 3.66 12.34 11.37
CA SER A 204 4.27 12.79 10.11
C SER A 204 3.24 13.20 9.07
N LEU A 205 2.10 12.49 9.02
CA LEU A 205 0.98 12.83 8.16
C LEU A 205 0.40 14.20 8.54
N LEU A 206 0.12 14.43 9.82
CA LEU A 206 -0.38 15.72 10.32
C LEU A 206 0.63 16.85 10.09
N PHE A 207 1.91 16.59 10.29
CA PHE A 207 2.96 17.58 10.06
C PHE A 207 3.08 17.96 8.57
N LEU A 208 3.03 16.98 7.66
CA LEU A 208 3.05 17.27 6.24
C LEU A 208 1.78 18.00 5.78
N THR A 209 0.59 17.60 6.27
CA THR A 209 -0.65 18.33 5.95
C THR A 209 -0.57 19.77 6.41
N PHE A 210 -0.02 20.04 7.59
CA PHE A 210 0.18 21.42 8.09
C PHE A 210 1.12 22.22 7.18
N LEU A 211 2.23 21.65 6.74
CA LEU A 211 3.16 22.33 5.83
C LEU A 211 2.51 22.66 4.47
N LEU A 212 1.70 21.75 3.94
CA LEU A 212 1.01 21.97 2.66
C LEU A 212 -0.11 23.00 2.80
N THR A 213 -0.89 22.99 3.88
CA THR A 213 -1.92 24.01 4.12
C THR A 213 -1.30 25.38 4.39
N ALA A 214 -0.16 25.46 5.06
CA ALA A 214 0.59 26.71 5.22
C ALA A 214 1.10 27.28 3.87
N SER A 215 1.17 26.44 2.84
CA SER A 215 1.54 26.83 1.46
C SER A 215 0.30 27.19 0.60
N ASN A 216 -0.83 27.54 1.20
CA ASN A 216 -2.10 27.92 0.56
C ASN A 216 -2.77 26.83 -0.28
N ILE A 217 -2.54 25.55 0.04
CA ILE A 217 -3.30 24.45 -0.53
C ILE A 217 -4.50 24.18 0.39
N GLU A 218 -5.68 23.92 -0.18
CA GLU A 218 -6.87 23.55 0.57
C GLU A 218 -6.62 22.35 1.48
N PHE A 219 -7.19 22.34 2.68
CA PHE A 219 -6.95 21.30 3.68
C PHE A 219 -7.26 19.90 3.15
N GLU A 220 -8.38 19.73 2.42
CA GLU A 220 -8.77 18.44 1.87
C GLU A 220 -7.73 17.90 0.88
N ASN A 221 -7.29 18.73 -0.05
CA ASN A 221 -6.26 18.39 -1.03
C ASN A 221 -4.90 18.15 -0.35
N SER A 222 -4.55 18.95 0.66
CA SER A 222 -3.33 18.79 1.46
C SER A 222 -3.31 17.45 2.20
N PHE A 223 -4.43 17.04 2.78
CA PHE A 223 -4.55 15.78 3.49
C PHE A 223 -4.42 14.57 2.54
N LYS A 224 -5.13 14.61 1.40
CA LYS A 224 -5.04 13.57 0.37
C LYS A 224 -3.60 13.46 -0.16
N LEU A 225 -2.98 14.58 -0.51
CA LEU A 225 -1.58 14.62 -0.97
C LEU A 225 -0.61 14.10 0.08
N SER A 226 -0.81 14.41 1.35
CA SER A 226 0.05 13.93 2.44
C SER A 226 0.01 12.42 2.56
N ILE A 227 -1.18 11.79 2.45
CA ILE A 227 -1.33 10.34 2.43
C ILE A 227 -0.58 9.76 1.23
N LEU A 228 -0.85 10.24 0.02
CA LEU A 228 -0.24 9.71 -1.19
C LEU A 228 1.29 9.87 -1.19
N THR A 229 1.79 11.00 -0.68
CA THR A 229 3.22 11.29 -0.56
C THR A 229 3.91 10.31 0.39
N LEU A 230 3.38 10.12 1.60
CA LEU A 230 3.95 9.20 2.58
C LEU A 230 3.87 7.75 2.12
N MET A 231 2.83 7.40 1.35
CA MET A 231 2.65 6.06 0.81
C MET A 231 3.36 5.85 -0.53
N ASN A 232 4.00 6.89 -1.08
CA ASN A 232 4.64 6.84 -2.39
C ASN A 232 3.73 6.35 -3.51
N THR A 233 2.45 6.69 -3.43
CA THR A 233 1.44 6.34 -4.42
C THR A 233 1.28 7.48 -5.40
N VAL A 234 1.21 7.19 -6.69
CA VAL A 234 0.99 8.24 -7.69
C VAL A 234 -0.43 8.78 -7.58
N ASN A 235 -0.55 10.10 -7.79
CA ASN A 235 -1.84 10.74 -7.84
C ASN A 235 -2.61 10.31 -9.09
N SER A 236 -3.85 9.94 -8.91
CA SER A 236 -4.79 9.61 -9.98
C SER A 236 -6.19 10.11 -9.66
N SER A 237 -7.07 10.10 -10.66
CA SER A 237 -8.46 10.52 -10.55
C SER A 237 -9.22 9.77 -9.44
N MET A 238 -8.85 8.52 -9.16
CA MET A 238 -9.52 7.70 -8.13
C MET A 238 -9.39 8.26 -6.70
N TYR A 239 -8.40 9.11 -6.42
CA TYR A 239 -8.23 9.73 -5.10
C TYR A 239 -8.92 11.09 -4.96
N GLY A 240 -9.64 11.53 -6.01
CA GLY A 240 -10.34 12.81 -6.01
C GLY A 240 -9.41 14.03 -6.07
N LEU A 241 -8.26 13.89 -6.72
CA LEU A 241 -7.27 14.94 -6.98
C LEU A 241 -7.07 15.14 -8.49
N ALA A 242 -8.10 14.86 -9.32
CA ALA A 242 -8.01 14.93 -10.78
C ALA A 242 -7.62 16.34 -11.27
N ASP A 243 -8.18 17.38 -10.63
CA ASP A 243 -7.96 18.80 -11.02
C ASP A 243 -6.72 19.41 -10.39
N PHE A 244 -5.94 18.62 -9.61
CA PHE A 244 -4.77 19.13 -8.92
C PHE A 244 -3.54 19.17 -9.83
N SER A 245 -3.06 20.37 -10.16
CA SER A 245 -1.86 20.57 -10.99
C SER A 245 -0.60 20.68 -10.13
N PHE A 246 0.32 19.73 -10.27
CA PHE A 246 1.63 19.78 -9.60
C PHE A 246 2.54 20.86 -10.19
N TYR A 247 2.23 21.35 -11.39
CA TYR A 247 3.03 22.36 -12.06
C TYR A 247 3.00 23.70 -11.32
N ASP A 248 1.83 24.08 -10.83
CA ASP A 248 1.58 25.40 -10.19
C ASP A 248 2.04 25.46 -8.73
N LEU A 249 2.52 24.32 -8.17
CA LEU A 249 3.01 24.27 -6.81
C LEU A 249 4.27 25.14 -6.63
N HIS A 250 4.30 25.89 -5.51
CA HIS A 250 5.49 26.63 -5.11
C HIS A 250 6.70 25.70 -4.93
N PHE A 251 7.89 26.21 -5.20
CA PHE A 251 9.13 25.43 -5.14
C PHE A 251 9.35 24.74 -3.79
N LEU A 252 9.08 25.40 -2.67
CA LEU A 252 9.20 24.84 -1.32
C LEU A 252 8.26 23.66 -1.10
N THR A 253 7.03 23.70 -1.60
CA THR A 253 6.09 22.58 -1.47
C THR A 253 6.57 21.34 -2.20
N LYS A 254 7.18 21.50 -3.38
CA LYS A 254 7.81 20.41 -4.14
C LYS A 254 8.92 19.73 -3.33
N TYR A 255 9.76 20.50 -2.62
CA TYR A 255 10.78 19.95 -1.73
C TYR A 255 10.18 19.17 -0.56
N TYR A 256 9.14 19.69 0.09
CA TYR A 256 8.47 18.97 1.16
C TYR A 256 7.94 17.62 0.67
N LEU A 257 7.26 17.59 -0.49
CA LEU A 257 6.76 16.36 -1.07
C LEU A 257 7.89 15.35 -1.34
N ILE A 258 8.98 15.77 -2.01
CA ILE A 258 10.13 14.90 -2.30
C ILE A 258 10.75 14.35 -1.00
N PHE A 259 10.96 15.20 -0.02
CA PHE A 259 11.55 14.81 1.26
C PHE A 259 10.69 13.74 1.97
N PHE A 260 9.37 13.97 2.05
CA PHE A 260 8.46 13.03 2.71
C PHE A 260 8.25 11.74 1.89
N MET A 261 8.36 11.77 0.57
CA MET A 261 8.39 10.53 -0.26
C MET A 261 9.58 9.65 0.11
N VAL A 262 10.77 10.23 0.26
CA VAL A 262 11.97 9.47 0.67
C VAL A 262 11.78 8.88 2.08
N ILE A 263 11.27 9.68 3.01
CA ILE A 263 11.01 9.25 4.38
C ILE A 263 9.97 8.13 4.44
N GLY A 264 8.88 8.25 3.68
CA GLY A 264 7.82 7.25 3.62
C GLY A 264 8.31 5.89 3.12
N ARG A 265 9.30 5.89 2.21
CA ARG A 265 9.89 4.65 1.68
C ARG A 265 10.78 3.91 2.68
N LEU A 266 11.50 4.65 3.54
CA LEU A 266 12.49 4.09 4.47
C LEU A 266 11.89 3.60 5.80
N GLU A 267 10.60 3.64 5.99
CA GLU A 267 9.93 3.53 7.29
C GLU A 267 10.42 4.59 8.30
N LEU A 268 9.53 5.49 8.69
CA LEU A 268 9.81 6.62 9.58
C LEU A 268 10.55 6.23 10.87
N LEU A 269 10.21 5.10 11.46
CA LEU A 269 10.81 4.64 12.70
C LEU A 269 12.30 4.25 12.50
N THR A 270 12.63 3.59 11.41
CA THR A 270 14.02 3.21 11.11
C THR A 270 14.88 4.44 10.86
N LEU A 271 14.34 5.44 10.17
CA LEU A 271 15.01 6.71 9.93
C LEU A 271 15.31 7.43 11.26
N LEU A 272 14.34 7.51 12.19
CA LEU A 272 14.54 8.12 13.49
C LEU A 272 15.61 7.39 14.34
N ILE A 273 15.66 6.06 14.28
CA ILE A 273 16.69 5.26 14.95
C ILE A 273 18.08 5.58 14.37
N ILE A 274 18.17 5.67 13.04
CA ILE A 274 19.42 6.05 12.36
C ILE A 274 19.84 7.46 12.77
N CYS A 275 18.93 8.44 12.71
CA CYS A 275 19.20 9.81 13.14
C CYS A 275 19.66 9.88 14.61
N LYS A 276 19.00 9.14 15.50
CA LYS A 276 19.42 9.03 16.91
C LYS A 276 20.85 8.55 17.03
N LYS A 277 21.22 7.48 16.31
CA LYS A 277 22.58 6.92 16.35
C LYS A 277 23.64 7.88 15.82
N PHE A 278 23.32 8.68 14.78
CA PHE A 278 24.26 9.67 14.25
C PHE A 278 24.38 10.93 15.10
N LEU A 279 23.26 11.43 15.65
CA LEU A 279 23.25 12.68 16.43
C LEU A 279 23.77 12.50 17.86
N PHE A 280 23.47 11.39 18.49
CA PHE A 280 23.76 11.20 19.91
C PHE A 280 24.92 10.23 20.19
N LYS A 281 25.63 9.77 19.14
CA LYS A 281 26.90 9.02 19.24
C LYS A 281 27.11 8.22 20.56
N ASN A 282 26.11 7.40 20.91
CA ASN A 282 26.21 6.42 22.01
C ASN A 282 25.93 5.03 21.47
#